data_889157038e74c8f63b97bb8e41f8f317
#
_entry.id   889157038e74c8f63b97bb8e41f8f317
#
_cell.length_a   1.000
_cell.length_b   1.000
_cell.length_c   1.000
_cell.angle_alpha   90.00
_cell.angle_beta   90.00
_cell.angle_gamma   90.00
#
_symmetry.space_group_name_H-M   'P 1'
#
loop_
_entity.id
_entity.type
_entity.pdbx_description
1 polymer ?
#
loop_
_entity_poly.entity_id
_entity_poly.type
_entity_poly.pdbx_seq_one_letter_code
_entity_poly.pdbx_strand_id
1 'polypeptide(L)'
;MRILIIHQNFPGQFRQLAPYLQQCGHEVVAICAHERSTGINCRTLRYKEPSKHDGLPLSSELAHDSFQRASEVAKLCGQLDAEGWRPERICAHSGWGETLAIREVWDDVPQILWPELWVSPEHGGHGFDPQKAPPGLELRLDQVGRNSLTRAALDQAVSWVLPTQHQANSFPNEFRDSRMHVIHEGIDTKLACPNPDINFTVRGIQINRSIPTITFINRSLERLRGFDTFMRSLPAIQRSYPKVRILIVGDDQKGYGTLHETGRPLREVMLEELAGKIDLERIHFLGRIPYLQFLAILQASWVHIYLSYPFVLGWSCLEAMSCGCCIVGSKNMPVEEVIHNGIEGLLVPITSPDDVARAVIKMLGDARIRDELGRNARKNVLNLDQSILLPKTLELIQNSF
;
A
#
# COMPACT_ATOMS: atom_id res chain seq x y z
N MET A 1 -8.77 6.66 27.19
CA MET A 1 -7.33 6.32 27.23
C MET A 1 -6.52 7.38 26.50
N ARG A 2 -5.27 7.57 26.93
CA ARG A 2 -4.26 8.30 26.19
C ARG A 2 -3.49 7.32 25.28
N ILE A 3 -3.50 7.58 23.98
CA ILE A 3 -2.90 6.70 22.96
C ILE A 3 -1.85 7.48 22.19
N LEU A 4 -0.63 6.94 22.16
CA LEU A 4 0.44 7.45 21.31
C LEU A 4 0.47 6.71 19.99
N ILE A 5 0.43 7.45 18.87
CA ILE A 5 0.62 6.87 17.53
C ILE A 5 1.98 7.28 16.98
N ILE A 6 2.76 6.32 16.51
CA ILE A 6 4.09 6.58 15.92
C ILE A 6 4.12 6.07 14.49
N HIS A 7 4.39 6.97 13.56
CA HIS A 7 4.53 6.63 12.14
C HIS A 7 5.35 7.68 11.42
N GLN A 8 6.42 7.29 10.71
CA GLN A 8 7.34 8.19 10.01
C GLN A 8 6.61 9.27 9.16
N ASN A 9 5.60 8.86 8.41
CA ASN A 9 4.77 9.72 7.57
C ASN A 9 3.32 9.78 8.10
N PHE A 10 3.13 10.30 9.33
CA PHE A 10 1.80 10.37 9.94
C PHE A 10 0.79 11.08 9.04
N PRO A 11 -0.43 10.55 8.93
CA PRO A 11 -0.99 9.40 9.64
C PRO A 11 -0.65 8.03 9.02
N GLY A 12 -0.08 7.96 7.81
CA GLY A 12 0.24 6.70 7.16
C GLY A 12 -0.93 5.72 7.17
N GLN A 13 -0.70 4.51 7.64
CA GLN A 13 -1.72 3.47 7.78
C GLN A 13 -2.74 3.74 8.89
N PHE A 14 -2.48 4.67 9.80
CA PHE A 14 -3.41 5.07 10.87
C PHE A 14 -4.43 6.14 10.43
N ARG A 15 -4.56 6.40 9.13
CA ARG A 15 -5.42 7.45 8.57
C ARG A 15 -6.90 7.31 9.00
N GLN A 16 -7.41 6.09 9.08
CA GLN A 16 -8.75 5.80 9.59
C GLN A 16 -8.78 5.61 11.10
N LEU A 17 -7.75 4.95 11.65
CA LEU A 17 -7.72 4.60 13.07
C LEU A 17 -7.59 5.84 13.97
N ALA A 18 -6.69 6.79 13.65
CA ALA A 18 -6.47 7.95 14.51
C ALA A 18 -7.75 8.80 14.74
N PRO A 19 -8.51 9.21 13.70
CA PRO A 19 -9.77 9.93 13.92
C PRO A 19 -10.85 9.06 14.57
N TYR A 20 -10.87 7.75 14.30
CA TYR A 20 -11.82 6.86 14.95
C TYR A 20 -11.58 6.76 16.46
N LEU A 21 -10.33 6.64 16.90
CA LEU A 21 -9.97 6.65 18.32
C LEU A 21 -10.44 7.95 19.00
N GLN A 22 -10.24 9.11 18.35
CA GLN A 22 -10.73 10.40 18.87
C GLN A 22 -12.26 10.45 18.96
N GLN A 23 -12.98 9.93 17.96
CA GLN A 23 -14.44 9.83 17.97
C GLN A 23 -14.95 8.94 19.11
N CYS A 24 -14.18 7.92 19.49
CA CYS A 24 -14.47 7.05 20.64
C CYS A 24 -14.06 7.69 21.99
N GLY A 25 -13.65 8.97 22.01
CA GLY A 25 -13.31 9.69 23.24
C GLY A 25 -11.90 9.42 23.78
N HIS A 26 -10.98 8.89 22.95
CA HIS A 26 -9.60 8.71 23.34
C HIS A 26 -8.77 9.96 23.01
N GLU A 27 -7.82 10.29 23.88
CA GLU A 27 -6.82 11.32 23.63
C GLU A 27 -5.69 10.73 22.80
N VAL A 28 -5.48 11.30 21.60
CA VAL A 28 -4.46 10.82 20.65
C VAL A 28 -3.36 11.87 20.51
N VAL A 29 -2.12 11.44 20.71
CA VAL A 29 -0.91 12.19 20.38
C VAL A 29 -0.13 11.43 19.31
N ALA A 30 0.50 12.12 18.38
CA ALA A 30 1.28 11.51 17.32
C ALA A 30 2.76 11.92 17.38
N ILE A 31 3.66 10.99 17.06
CA ILE A 31 5.09 11.25 16.79
C ILE A 31 5.40 10.84 15.34
N CYS A 32 6.03 11.72 14.58
CA CYS A 32 6.37 11.46 13.17
C CYS A 32 7.60 12.27 12.72
N ALA A 33 8.17 11.91 11.57
CA ALA A 33 9.12 12.79 10.87
C ALA A 33 8.37 13.77 9.97
N HIS A 34 7.40 13.26 9.22
CA HIS A 34 6.61 14.03 8.27
C HIS A 34 5.12 13.92 8.57
N GLU A 35 4.50 15.05 8.86
CA GLU A 35 3.06 15.16 8.99
C GLU A 35 2.45 15.50 7.63
N ARG A 36 1.52 14.68 7.19
CA ARG A 36 0.72 14.95 5.99
C ARG A 36 -0.60 15.55 6.41
N SER A 37 -0.98 16.69 5.84
CA SER A 37 -2.29 17.31 6.08
C SER A 37 -3.40 16.34 5.68
N THR A 38 -4.16 15.87 6.67
CA THR A 38 -5.24 14.89 6.50
C THR A 38 -6.54 15.31 7.18
N GLY A 39 -6.55 16.49 7.80
CA GLY A 39 -7.66 16.95 8.61
C GLY A 39 -7.78 16.26 9.99
N ILE A 40 -6.79 15.45 10.39
CA ILE A 40 -6.74 14.85 11.72
C ILE A 40 -6.23 15.92 12.69
N ASN A 41 -7.06 16.30 13.65
CA ASN A 41 -6.71 17.30 14.66
C ASN A 41 -6.21 16.60 15.94
N CYS A 42 -4.91 16.28 15.97
CA CYS A 42 -4.25 15.77 17.18
C CYS A 42 -2.92 16.49 17.41
N ARG A 43 -2.47 16.51 18.68
CA ARG A 43 -1.12 17.00 18.99
C ARG A 43 -0.10 16.14 18.29
N THR A 44 0.81 16.74 17.53
CA THR A 44 1.84 16.04 16.76
C THR A 44 3.22 16.59 17.13
N LEU A 45 4.13 15.69 17.52
CA LEU A 45 5.53 16.00 17.75
C LEU A 45 6.36 15.47 16.56
N ARG A 46 7.37 16.23 16.14
CA ARG A 46 8.18 15.86 14.99
C ARG A 46 9.62 15.59 15.39
N TYR A 47 10.15 14.45 14.97
CA TYR A 47 11.57 14.16 15.06
C TYR A 47 12.27 14.49 13.73
N LYS A 48 13.58 14.71 13.82
CA LYS A 48 14.42 14.97 12.65
C LYS A 48 14.85 13.64 12.03
N GLU A 49 14.63 13.50 10.71
CA GLU A 49 15.16 12.36 9.96
C GLU A 49 16.68 12.29 10.04
N PRO A 50 17.25 11.07 10.04
CA PRO A 50 18.69 10.88 9.97
C PRO A 50 19.29 11.58 8.75
N SER A 51 20.51 12.09 8.92
CA SER A 51 21.28 12.64 7.81
C SER A 51 21.78 11.48 6.95
N LYS A 52 21.80 11.67 5.63
CA LYS A 52 22.43 10.68 4.72
C LYS A 52 23.89 10.49 5.11
N HIS A 53 24.32 9.24 5.14
CA HIS A 53 25.71 8.85 5.38
C HIS A 53 26.27 8.29 4.06
N ASP A 54 27.34 8.91 3.56
CA ASP A 54 28.04 8.40 2.39
C ASP A 54 29.04 7.33 2.82
N GLY A 55 29.05 6.20 2.09
CA GLY A 55 30.09 5.16 2.20
C GLY A 55 29.80 4.02 3.17
N LEU A 56 28.65 3.97 3.82
CA LEU A 56 28.27 2.79 4.60
C LEU A 56 27.61 1.73 3.71
N PRO A 57 27.86 0.42 3.95
CA PRO A 57 27.05 -0.63 3.35
C PRO A 57 25.56 -0.42 3.69
N LEU A 58 24.65 -0.78 2.76
CA LEU A 58 23.23 -0.53 2.89
C LEU A 58 22.62 -1.05 4.22
N SER A 59 23.02 -2.24 4.65
CA SER A 59 22.58 -2.82 5.94
C SER A 59 23.05 -2.03 7.16
N SER A 60 24.26 -1.46 7.11
CA SER A 60 24.83 -0.62 8.19
C SER A 60 24.19 0.76 8.21
N GLU A 61 23.92 1.34 7.05
CA GLU A 61 23.17 2.61 6.92
C GLU A 61 21.78 2.46 7.53
N LEU A 62 21.07 1.38 7.18
CA LEU A 62 19.75 1.10 7.71
C LEU A 62 19.73 0.98 9.24
N ALA A 63 20.69 0.23 9.81
CA ALA A 63 20.79 0.06 11.25
C ALA A 63 21.10 1.41 11.95
N HIS A 64 22.05 2.17 11.42
CA HIS A 64 22.40 3.50 11.91
C HIS A 64 21.18 4.43 11.93
N ASP A 65 20.48 4.54 10.80
CA ASP A 65 19.30 5.38 10.67
C ASP A 65 18.18 4.97 11.63
N SER A 66 17.98 3.66 11.81
CA SER A 66 16.97 3.13 12.72
C SER A 66 17.27 3.48 14.19
N PHE A 67 18.52 3.37 14.62
CA PHE A 67 18.90 3.77 15.98
C PHE A 67 18.87 5.28 16.19
N GLN A 68 19.19 6.08 15.18
CA GLN A 68 19.00 7.52 15.26
C GLN A 68 17.52 7.89 15.42
N ARG A 69 16.61 7.28 14.63
CA ARG A 69 15.15 7.50 14.80
C ARG A 69 14.68 7.07 16.17
N ALA A 70 15.13 5.90 16.66
CA ALA A 70 14.80 5.43 18.00
C ALA A 70 15.19 6.44 19.08
N SER A 71 16.42 6.99 19.00
CA SER A 71 16.91 7.99 19.93
C SER A 71 16.07 9.29 19.89
N GLU A 72 15.75 9.79 18.70
CA GLU A 72 14.94 11.01 18.56
C GLU A 72 13.50 10.79 19.07
N VAL A 73 12.89 9.65 18.78
CA VAL A 73 11.55 9.31 19.29
C VAL A 73 11.57 9.17 20.82
N ALA A 74 12.58 8.50 21.40
CA ALA A 74 12.70 8.38 22.85
C ALA A 74 12.85 9.75 23.54
N LYS A 75 13.59 10.70 22.95
CA LYS A 75 13.69 12.08 23.48
C LYS A 75 12.30 12.77 23.49
N LEU A 76 11.50 12.60 22.44
CA LEU A 76 10.15 13.16 22.39
C LEU A 76 9.22 12.47 23.40
N CYS A 77 9.36 11.17 23.59
CA CYS A 77 8.65 10.45 24.66
C CYS A 77 9.03 10.99 26.05
N GLY A 78 10.33 11.21 26.31
CA GLY A 78 10.82 11.83 27.53
C GLY A 78 10.30 13.27 27.74
N GLN A 79 10.16 14.05 26.66
CA GLN A 79 9.53 15.35 26.72
C GLN A 79 8.06 15.26 27.15
N LEU A 80 7.29 14.33 26.56
CA LEU A 80 5.89 14.10 26.95
C LEU A 80 5.77 13.68 28.40
N ASP A 81 6.66 12.79 28.87
CA ASP A 81 6.68 12.32 30.25
C ASP A 81 6.97 13.48 31.24
N ALA A 82 7.94 14.33 30.91
CA ALA A 82 8.29 15.51 31.70
C ALA A 82 7.14 16.56 31.74
N GLU A 83 6.30 16.61 30.72
CA GLU A 83 5.09 17.43 30.68
C GLU A 83 3.91 16.79 31.46
N GLY A 84 4.08 15.59 32.04
CA GLY A 84 3.03 14.83 32.74
C GLY A 84 2.07 14.09 31.79
N TRP A 85 2.41 13.97 30.51
CA TRP A 85 1.62 13.20 29.57
C TRP A 85 2.26 11.82 29.32
N ARG A 86 1.57 10.79 29.76
CA ARG A 86 1.99 9.40 29.61
C ARG A 86 0.91 8.61 28.87
N PRO A 87 1.23 7.86 27.81
CA PRO A 87 0.25 7.03 27.12
C PRO A 87 -0.10 5.78 27.94
N GLU A 88 -1.33 5.29 27.76
CA GLU A 88 -1.75 3.99 28.27
C GLU A 88 -1.53 2.89 27.23
N ARG A 89 -1.39 3.26 25.96
CA ARG A 89 -1.11 2.36 24.80
C ARG A 89 -0.28 3.10 23.77
N ILE A 90 0.57 2.35 23.09
CA ILE A 90 1.37 2.83 21.96
C ILE A 90 1.00 1.99 20.73
N CYS A 91 0.56 2.66 19.66
CA CYS A 91 0.27 2.07 18.35
C CYS A 91 1.33 2.57 17.37
N ALA A 92 2.17 1.69 16.83
CA ALA A 92 3.29 2.13 16.02
C ALA A 92 3.56 1.26 14.80
N HIS A 93 3.96 1.90 13.69
CA HIS A 93 4.67 1.21 12.62
C HIS A 93 6.10 0.95 13.08
N SER A 94 6.60 -0.28 12.92
CA SER A 94 7.91 -0.67 13.47
C SER A 94 9.01 -0.85 12.43
N GLY A 95 8.72 -0.56 11.15
CA GLY A 95 9.62 -0.90 10.04
C GLY A 95 10.88 -0.02 9.90
N TRP A 96 10.95 1.11 10.60
CA TRP A 96 12.06 2.07 10.43
C TRP A 96 12.83 2.38 11.72
N GLY A 97 12.53 1.67 12.83
CA GLY A 97 13.30 1.71 14.07
C GLY A 97 12.76 2.62 15.16
N GLU A 98 11.69 3.40 14.92
CA GLU A 98 11.15 4.39 15.88
C GLU A 98 10.81 3.80 17.24
N THR A 99 10.46 2.52 17.29
CA THR A 99 9.99 1.85 18.51
C THR A 99 11.08 1.26 19.38
N LEU A 100 12.33 1.17 18.91
CA LEU A 100 13.39 0.37 19.52
C LEU A 100 13.85 0.86 20.91
N ALA A 101 13.65 2.14 21.24
CA ALA A 101 14.11 2.73 22.49
C ALA A 101 12.98 3.31 23.37
N ILE A 102 11.71 3.01 23.08
CA ILE A 102 10.58 3.55 23.84
C ILE A 102 10.56 3.03 25.27
N ARG A 103 10.96 1.77 25.49
CA ARG A 103 11.02 1.16 26.81
C ARG A 103 12.03 1.80 27.77
N GLU A 104 13.01 2.53 27.25
CA GLU A 104 13.93 3.32 28.07
C GLU A 104 13.25 4.52 28.74
N VAL A 105 12.05 4.91 28.26
CA VAL A 105 11.24 5.98 28.85
C VAL A 105 10.03 5.42 29.58
N TRP A 106 9.36 4.43 28.98
CA TRP A 106 8.15 3.79 29.50
C TRP A 106 8.25 2.27 29.36
N ASP A 107 8.81 1.62 30.36
CA ASP A 107 9.10 0.18 30.37
C ASP A 107 7.86 -0.72 30.45
N ASP A 108 6.77 -0.20 31.03
CA ASP A 108 5.52 -0.90 31.30
C ASP A 108 4.38 -0.54 30.33
N VAL A 109 4.55 0.44 29.42
CA VAL A 109 3.50 0.82 28.49
C VAL A 109 3.39 -0.18 27.32
N PRO A 110 2.23 -0.84 27.14
CA PRO A 110 2.05 -1.81 26.07
C PRO A 110 2.20 -1.20 24.68
N GLN A 111 3.01 -1.85 23.83
CA GLN A 111 3.22 -1.49 22.44
C GLN A 111 2.48 -2.47 21.54
N ILE A 112 1.61 -1.96 20.69
CA ILE A 112 0.90 -2.68 19.62
C ILE A 112 1.52 -2.24 18.29
N LEU A 113 2.14 -3.16 17.55
CA LEU A 113 2.94 -2.83 16.39
C LEU A 113 2.27 -3.24 15.07
N TRP A 114 2.56 -2.50 14.00
CA TRP A 114 2.22 -2.81 12.61
C TRP A 114 3.53 -3.02 11.83
N PRO A 115 4.10 -4.23 11.82
CA PRO A 115 5.41 -4.50 11.21
C PRO A 115 5.38 -4.67 9.69
N GLU A 116 4.21 -4.62 9.08
CA GLU A 116 3.91 -4.81 7.65
C GLU A 116 4.34 -6.18 7.10
N LEU A 117 5.63 -6.48 7.05
CA LEU A 117 6.14 -7.63 6.30
C LEU A 117 7.49 -8.08 6.84
N TRP A 118 7.68 -9.38 6.96
CA TRP A 118 9.02 -9.95 7.12
C TRP A 118 9.64 -10.06 5.72
N VAL A 119 10.65 -9.24 5.47
CA VAL A 119 11.16 -9.10 4.11
C VAL A 119 11.92 -10.33 3.62
N SER A 120 11.67 -10.70 2.37
CA SER A 120 12.36 -11.77 1.66
C SER A 120 12.67 -11.35 0.21
N PRO A 121 13.58 -12.06 -0.49
CA PRO A 121 13.88 -11.77 -1.90
C PRO A 121 12.66 -11.81 -2.81
N GLU A 122 11.69 -12.68 -2.52
CA GLU A 122 10.48 -12.87 -3.32
C GLU A 122 9.62 -11.60 -3.39
N HIS A 123 9.58 -10.83 -2.30
CA HIS A 123 8.85 -9.55 -2.27
C HIS A 123 9.41 -8.53 -3.26
N GLY A 124 10.67 -8.65 -3.63
CA GLY A 124 11.30 -7.88 -4.70
C GLY A 124 11.22 -8.54 -6.09
N GLY A 125 10.59 -9.70 -6.20
CA GLY A 125 10.41 -10.46 -7.44
C GLY A 125 11.48 -11.52 -7.70
N HIS A 126 12.50 -11.68 -6.84
CA HIS A 126 13.51 -12.72 -7.01
C HIS A 126 12.92 -14.11 -6.76
N GLY A 127 13.11 -15.02 -7.71
CA GLY A 127 12.47 -16.35 -7.67
C GLY A 127 11.02 -16.37 -8.15
N PHE A 128 10.40 -15.19 -8.29
CA PHE A 128 9.03 -15.01 -8.79
C PHE A 128 9.02 -14.50 -10.25
N ASP A 129 9.79 -13.44 -10.53
CA ASP A 129 9.94 -12.89 -11.88
C ASP A 129 11.13 -13.58 -12.58
N PRO A 130 10.89 -14.34 -13.67
CA PRO A 130 11.95 -15.04 -14.39
C PRO A 130 13.00 -14.10 -15.04
N GLN A 131 12.68 -12.80 -15.18
CA GLN A 131 13.64 -11.80 -15.68
C GLN A 131 14.57 -11.27 -14.57
N LYS A 132 14.30 -11.59 -13.31
CA LYS A 132 15.17 -11.20 -12.19
C LYS A 132 16.19 -12.26 -11.87
N ALA A 133 17.47 -11.86 -11.89
CA ALA A 133 18.55 -12.71 -11.43
C ALA A 133 18.34 -13.15 -9.95
N PRO A 134 18.93 -14.26 -9.51
CA PRO A 134 18.96 -14.61 -8.10
C PRO A 134 19.46 -13.44 -7.24
N PRO A 135 19.00 -13.31 -5.98
CA PRO A 135 19.41 -12.20 -5.12
C PRO A 135 20.91 -12.26 -4.81
N GLY A 136 21.60 -11.17 -5.06
CA GLY A 136 23.00 -11.02 -4.67
C GLY A 136 23.19 -11.01 -3.16
N LEU A 137 24.45 -11.14 -2.69
CA LEU A 137 24.78 -11.15 -1.27
C LEU A 137 24.35 -9.85 -0.57
N GLU A 138 24.59 -8.71 -1.19
CA GLU A 138 24.25 -7.39 -0.65
C GLU A 138 22.74 -7.28 -0.32
N LEU A 139 21.87 -7.71 -1.24
CA LEU A 139 20.43 -7.72 -1.00
C LEU A 139 20.06 -8.64 0.19
N ARG A 140 20.69 -9.82 0.27
CA ARG A 140 20.42 -10.74 1.38
C ARG A 140 20.87 -10.16 2.72
N LEU A 141 22.00 -9.47 2.76
CA LEU A 141 22.50 -8.79 3.96
C LEU A 141 21.58 -7.63 4.38
N ASP A 142 21.07 -6.84 3.43
CA ASP A 142 20.07 -5.80 3.70
C ASP A 142 18.81 -6.40 4.34
N GLN A 143 18.33 -7.52 3.82
CA GLN A 143 17.15 -8.20 4.38
C GLN A 143 17.40 -8.75 5.78
N VAL A 144 18.58 -9.29 6.04
CA VAL A 144 18.98 -9.71 7.41
C VAL A 144 18.94 -8.51 8.36
N GLY A 145 19.47 -7.37 7.95
CA GLY A 145 19.44 -6.13 8.75
C GLY A 145 18.01 -5.69 9.07
N ARG A 146 17.14 -5.60 8.05
CA ARG A 146 15.72 -5.22 8.22
C ARG A 146 14.98 -6.16 9.16
N ASN A 147 15.11 -7.46 8.94
CA ASN A 147 14.43 -8.46 9.75
C ASN A 147 14.96 -8.49 11.19
N SER A 148 16.24 -8.19 11.42
CA SER A 148 16.80 -8.08 12.77
C SER A 148 16.22 -6.89 13.54
N LEU A 149 16.01 -5.76 12.91
CA LEU A 149 15.35 -4.59 13.51
C LEU A 149 13.87 -4.87 13.79
N THR A 150 13.18 -5.53 12.84
CA THR A 150 11.79 -5.97 13.04
C THR A 150 11.69 -6.92 14.24
N ARG A 151 12.60 -7.91 14.36
CA ARG A 151 12.68 -8.82 15.51
C ARG A 151 12.82 -8.04 16.81
N ALA A 152 13.79 -7.13 16.89
CA ALA A 152 14.05 -6.34 18.09
C ALA A 152 12.85 -5.49 18.52
N ALA A 153 12.06 -4.99 17.54
CA ALA A 153 10.82 -4.27 17.83
C ALA A 153 9.73 -5.22 18.37
N LEU A 154 9.54 -6.40 17.74
CA LEU A 154 8.53 -7.37 18.15
C LEU A 154 8.81 -7.98 19.52
N ASP A 155 10.07 -8.16 19.89
CA ASP A 155 10.46 -8.65 21.22
C ASP A 155 10.01 -7.69 22.34
N GLN A 156 9.77 -6.43 22.03
CA GLN A 156 9.27 -5.42 22.98
C GLN A 156 7.75 -5.25 22.94
N ALA A 157 7.08 -5.81 21.94
CA ALA A 157 5.65 -5.63 21.72
C ALA A 157 4.81 -6.66 22.48
N VAL A 158 3.62 -6.25 22.92
CA VAL A 158 2.62 -7.15 23.50
C VAL A 158 1.70 -7.75 22.42
N SER A 159 1.55 -7.08 21.29
CA SER A 159 0.77 -7.55 20.13
C SER A 159 1.28 -6.91 18.85
N TRP A 160 1.00 -7.55 17.72
CA TRP A 160 1.21 -6.96 16.39
C TRP A 160 0.09 -7.31 15.41
N VAL A 161 -0.17 -6.36 14.52
CA VAL A 161 -1.27 -6.42 13.56
C VAL A 161 -0.72 -6.47 12.15
N LEU A 162 -1.26 -7.38 11.36
CA LEU A 162 -0.94 -7.56 9.94
C LEU A 162 -2.22 -7.50 9.12
N PRO A 163 -2.23 -6.77 7.99
CA PRO A 163 -3.44 -6.58 7.19
C PRO A 163 -3.95 -7.86 6.51
N THR A 164 -3.05 -8.77 6.13
CA THR A 164 -3.39 -9.96 5.32
C THR A 164 -2.74 -11.22 5.88
N GLN A 165 -3.33 -12.37 5.58
CA GLN A 165 -2.74 -13.65 5.93
C GLN A 165 -1.40 -13.89 5.21
N HIS A 166 -1.27 -13.39 3.97
CA HIS A 166 0.00 -13.40 3.23
C HIS A 166 1.12 -12.72 4.03
N GLN A 167 0.84 -11.51 4.55
CA GLN A 167 1.81 -10.78 5.39
C GLN A 167 2.11 -11.56 6.68
N ALA A 168 1.11 -12.11 7.35
CA ALA A 168 1.30 -12.96 8.53
C ALA A 168 2.16 -14.19 8.22
N ASN A 169 1.93 -14.84 7.09
CA ASN A 169 2.69 -16.00 6.65
C ASN A 169 4.13 -15.70 6.24
N SER A 170 4.50 -14.44 6.04
CA SER A 170 5.89 -14.05 5.78
C SER A 170 6.78 -14.17 7.02
N PHE A 171 6.20 -14.06 8.23
CA PHE A 171 6.94 -14.09 9.48
C PHE A 171 7.39 -15.51 9.85
N PRO A 172 8.54 -15.68 10.52
CA PRO A 172 8.96 -16.95 11.09
C PRO A 172 7.93 -17.50 12.10
N ASN A 173 7.92 -18.82 12.27
CA ASN A 173 6.95 -19.49 13.15
C ASN A 173 6.96 -18.99 14.58
N GLU A 174 8.13 -18.58 15.08
CA GLU A 174 8.32 -18.04 16.45
C GLU A 174 7.55 -16.72 16.69
N PHE A 175 7.14 -16.01 15.64
CA PHE A 175 6.32 -14.80 15.73
C PHE A 175 4.85 -15.04 15.37
N ARG A 176 4.46 -16.28 15.03
CA ARG A 176 3.08 -16.64 14.68
C ARG A 176 2.35 -17.22 15.89
N ASP A 177 2.39 -16.51 17.01
CA ASP A 177 1.73 -16.88 18.25
C ASP A 177 0.46 -16.05 18.50
N SER A 178 -0.10 -16.15 19.71
CA SER A 178 -1.33 -15.45 20.11
C SER A 178 -1.23 -13.92 20.11
N ARG A 179 -0.03 -13.36 20.00
CA ARG A 179 0.20 -11.92 19.89
C ARG A 179 0.01 -11.39 18.47
N MET A 180 0.03 -12.28 17.46
CA MET A 180 -0.18 -11.93 16.05
C MET A 180 -1.67 -11.90 15.72
N HIS A 181 -2.12 -10.77 15.17
CA HIS A 181 -3.50 -10.56 14.75
C HIS A 181 -3.56 -10.19 13.28
N VAL A 182 -4.45 -10.85 12.52
CA VAL A 182 -4.69 -10.51 11.12
C VAL A 182 -5.95 -9.65 11.08
N ILE A 183 -5.75 -8.32 11.00
CA ILE A 183 -6.84 -7.33 10.95
C ILE A 183 -6.46 -6.29 9.89
N HIS A 184 -7.23 -6.22 8.80
CA HIS A 184 -7.03 -5.18 7.78
C HIS A 184 -7.40 -3.80 8.33
N GLU A 185 -6.75 -2.73 7.83
CA GLU A 185 -7.00 -1.35 8.28
C GLU A 185 -8.42 -0.85 7.92
N GLY A 186 -9.08 -1.54 7.00
CA GLY A 186 -10.39 -1.17 6.50
C GLY A 186 -10.35 -0.05 5.46
N ILE A 187 -11.43 0.08 4.72
CA ILE A 187 -11.67 1.17 3.76
C ILE A 187 -13.03 1.80 4.02
N ASP A 188 -13.19 3.05 3.61
CA ASP A 188 -14.49 3.72 3.64
C ASP A 188 -15.31 3.30 2.41
N THR A 189 -16.12 2.25 2.55
CA THR A 189 -16.93 1.74 1.47
C THR A 189 -18.15 2.62 1.14
N LYS A 190 -18.47 3.59 1.99
CA LYS A 190 -19.54 4.58 1.72
C LYS A 190 -19.01 5.68 0.80
N LEU A 191 -17.77 6.10 1.00
CA LEU A 191 -17.10 7.09 0.16
C LEU A 191 -16.59 6.45 -1.14
N ALA A 192 -15.88 5.33 -1.06
CA ALA A 192 -15.49 4.51 -2.22
C ALA A 192 -16.66 3.60 -2.61
N CYS A 193 -17.58 4.12 -3.39
CA CYS A 193 -18.79 3.40 -3.83
C CYS A 193 -19.03 3.58 -5.33
N PRO A 194 -19.82 2.71 -5.97
CA PRO A 194 -20.21 2.89 -7.36
C PRO A 194 -20.94 4.21 -7.58
N ASN A 195 -20.63 4.89 -8.67
CA ASN A 195 -21.33 6.07 -9.11
C ASN A 195 -21.59 5.96 -10.64
N PRO A 196 -22.75 5.46 -11.07
CA PRO A 196 -23.06 5.30 -12.49
C PRO A 196 -23.14 6.65 -13.23
N ASP A 197 -23.48 7.72 -12.53
CA ASP A 197 -23.67 9.06 -13.08
C ASP A 197 -22.42 9.94 -12.94
N ILE A 198 -21.26 9.32 -12.68
CA ILE A 198 -20.01 10.06 -12.50
C ILE A 198 -19.73 10.97 -13.71
N ASN A 199 -19.58 12.24 -13.43
CA ASN A 199 -19.24 13.26 -14.39
C ASN A 199 -18.31 14.27 -13.73
N PHE A 200 -17.02 14.16 -14.00
CA PHE A 200 -15.98 14.89 -13.30
C PHE A 200 -14.86 15.27 -14.27
N THR A 201 -14.14 16.35 -13.99
CA THR A 201 -12.99 16.76 -14.80
C THR A 201 -11.70 16.63 -14.01
N VAL A 202 -10.74 15.88 -14.54
CA VAL A 202 -9.39 15.72 -13.98
C VAL A 202 -8.38 16.19 -15.01
N ARG A 203 -7.58 17.20 -14.68
CA ARG A 203 -6.54 17.78 -15.57
C ARG A 203 -7.07 18.08 -16.99
N GLY A 204 -8.28 18.62 -17.08
CA GLY A 204 -8.92 18.93 -18.38
C GLY A 204 -9.55 17.75 -19.09
N ILE A 205 -9.45 16.54 -18.55
CA ILE A 205 -10.03 15.34 -19.13
C ILE A 205 -11.38 15.08 -18.49
N GLN A 206 -12.44 14.98 -19.30
CA GLN A 206 -13.77 14.63 -18.84
C GLN A 206 -13.83 13.16 -18.42
N ILE A 207 -14.15 12.89 -17.18
CA ILE A 207 -14.25 11.57 -16.57
C ILE A 207 -15.73 11.19 -16.47
N ASN A 208 -16.13 10.16 -17.19
CA ASN A 208 -17.48 9.58 -17.18
C ASN A 208 -17.44 8.15 -17.72
N ARG A 209 -18.56 7.44 -17.67
CA ARG A 209 -18.68 6.05 -18.11
C ARG A 209 -19.03 5.88 -19.61
N SER A 210 -19.22 6.95 -20.37
CA SER A 210 -19.61 6.87 -21.79
C SER A 210 -18.48 6.38 -22.70
N ILE A 211 -17.23 6.54 -22.29
CA ILE A 211 -16.04 6.13 -23.04
C ILE A 211 -15.43 4.88 -22.38
N PRO A 212 -15.19 3.80 -23.15
CA PRO A 212 -14.45 2.65 -22.64
C PRO A 212 -13.12 3.09 -22.03
N THR A 213 -12.98 2.93 -20.70
CA THR A 213 -11.83 3.46 -19.97
C THR A 213 -11.13 2.35 -19.19
N ILE A 214 -9.85 2.19 -19.44
CA ILE A 214 -8.94 1.36 -18.64
C ILE A 214 -8.23 2.26 -17.65
N THR A 215 -8.10 1.81 -16.42
CA THR A 215 -7.37 2.53 -15.38
C THR A 215 -6.24 1.70 -14.83
N PHE A 216 -5.09 2.34 -14.62
CA PHE A 216 -3.94 1.80 -13.90
C PHE A 216 -3.54 2.82 -12.83
N ILE A 217 -3.59 2.42 -11.57
CA ILE A 217 -3.37 3.36 -10.45
C ILE A 217 -2.39 2.77 -9.47
N ASN A 218 -1.28 3.46 -9.27
CA ASN A 218 -0.27 3.13 -8.28
C ASN A 218 0.37 4.40 -7.71
N ARG A 219 1.07 4.29 -6.59
CA ARG A 219 1.83 5.41 -6.02
C ARG A 219 2.99 5.80 -6.93
N SER A 220 3.70 4.80 -7.45
CA SER A 220 4.85 4.97 -8.33
C SER A 220 4.72 4.02 -9.53
N LEU A 221 5.15 4.48 -10.70
CA LEU A 221 5.13 3.69 -11.94
C LEU A 221 6.37 2.79 -11.98
N GLU A 222 6.27 1.61 -11.36
CA GLU A 222 7.38 0.71 -11.12
C GLU A 222 7.08 -0.75 -11.53
N ARG A 223 8.12 -1.55 -11.79
CA ARG A 223 8.00 -2.96 -12.17
C ARG A 223 7.33 -3.80 -11.09
N LEU A 224 7.61 -3.54 -9.81
CA LEU A 224 6.98 -4.23 -8.67
C LEU A 224 5.43 -4.16 -8.74
N ARG A 225 4.90 -3.13 -9.36
CA ARG A 225 3.46 -2.92 -9.59
C ARG A 225 3.03 -3.23 -11.03
N GLY A 226 3.86 -3.94 -11.80
CA GLY A 226 3.54 -4.42 -13.14
C GLY A 226 3.33 -3.33 -14.19
N PHE A 227 3.91 -2.14 -13.99
CA PHE A 227 3.72 -1.03 -14.93
C PHE A 227 4.27 -1.36 -16.31
N ASP A 228 5.44 -1.99 -16.41
CA ASP A 228 6.05 -2.42 -17.68
C ASP A 228 5.21 -3.50 -18.38
N THR A 229 4.68 -4.47 -17.63
CA THR A 229 3.76 -5.50 -18.17
C THR A 229 2.49 -4.88 -18.71
N PHE A 230 1.89 -3.94 -17.96
CA PHE A 230 0.72 -3.21 -18.40
C PHE A 230 1.00 -2.42 -19.69
N MET A 231 2.08 -1.64 -19.73
CA MET A 231 2.45 -0.87 -20.91
C MET A 231 2.65 -1.75 -22.14
N ARG A 232 3.34 -2.89 -22.01
CA ARG A 232 3.55 -3.85 -23.10
C ARG A 232 2.25 -4.53 -23.56
N SER A 233 1.19 -4.53 -22.76
CA SER A 233 -0.12 -5.05 -23.17
C SER A 233 -0.91 -4.08 -24.07
N LEU A 234 -0.60 -2.77 -24.02
CA LEU A 234 -1.36 -1.73 -24.69
C LEU A 234 -1.43 -1.85 -26.22
N PRO A 235 -0.37 -2.27 -26.95
CA PRO A 235 -0.48 -2.41 -28.40
C PRO A 235 -1.58 -3.37 -28.85
N ALA A 236 -1.76 -4.49 -28.16
CA ALA A 236 -2.82 -5.46 -28.47
C ALA A 236 -4.21 -4.91 -28.09
N ILE A 237 -4.30 -4.27 -26.94
CA ILE A 237 -5.55 -3.66 -26.45
C ILE A 237 -6.03 -2.55 -27.40
N GLN A 238 -5.17 -1.62 -27.78
CA GLN A 238 -5.52 -0.49 -28.67
C GLN A 238 -5.85 -0.94 -30.09
N ARG A 239 -5.24 -2.00 -30.59
CA ARG A 239 -5.64 -2.61 -31.88
C ARG A 239 -7.05 -3.18 -31.83
N SER A 240 -7.42 -3.83 -30.72
CA SER A 240 -8.77 -4.44 -30.56
C SER A 240 -9.83 -3.39 -30.24
N TYR A 241 -9.46 -2.34 -29.51
CA TYR A 241 -10.35 -1.24 -29.11
C TYR A 241 -9.73 0.13 -29.42
N PRO A 242 -9.76 0.60 -30.67
CA PRO A 242 -9.12 1.86 -31.08
C PRO A 242 -9.63 3.10 -30.35
N LYS A 243 -10.82 3.04 -29.76
CA LYS A 243 -11.44 4.16 -29.02
C LYS A 243 -11.25 4.06 -27.51
N VAL A 244 -10.51 3.07 -27.01
CA VAL A 244 -10.29 2.90 -25.56
C VAL A 244 -9.44 4.05 -25.01
N ARG A 245 -9.85 4.59 -23.88
CA ARG A 245 -9.10 5.58 -23.12
C ARG A 245 -8.32 4.88 -22.00
N ILE A 246 -7.11 5.30 -21.77
CA ILE A 246 -6.22 4.75 -20.77
C ILE A 246 -5.83 5.87 -19.79
N LEU A 247 -6.19 5.72 -18.52
CA LEU A 247 -5.87 6.66 -17.46
C LEU A 247 -4.84 6.03 -16.52
N ILE A 248 -3.69 6.67 -16.40
CA ILE A 248 -2.58 6.19 -15.57
C ILE A 248 -2.32 7.21 -14.46
N VAL A 249 -2.48 6.76 -13.21
CA VAL A 249 -2.22 7.54 -12.00
C VAL A 249 -0.99 6.99 -11.30
N GLY A 250 -0.07 7.86 -10.95
CA GLY A 250 1.19 7.56 -10.29
C GLY A 250 2.29 8.48 -10.75
N ASP A 251 3.37 8.54 -10.00
CA ASP A 251 4.52 9.34 -10.36
C ASP A 251 5.74 8.49 -10.74
N ASP A 252 6.78 9.17 -11.20
CA ASP A 252 8.03 8.55 -11.63
C ASP A 252 9.06 8.45 -10.51
N GLN A 253 8.69 8.80 -9.27
CA GLN A 253 9.61 8.71 -8.14
C GLN A 253 9.84 7.24 -7.76
N LYS A 254 11.01 6.99 -7.16
CA LYS A 254 11.35 5.69 -6.60
C LYS A 254 10.28 5.27 -5.59
N GLY A 255 9.66 4.12 -5.84
CA GLY A 255 8.72 3.47 -4.92
C GLY A 255 9.45 2.45 -4.02
N TYR A 256 8.82 1.31 -3.83
CA TYR A 256 9.40 0.19 -3.08
C TYR A 256 10.30 -0.70 -3.95
N GLY A 257 10.11 -0.64 -5.26
CA GLY A 257 10.91 -1.40 -6.22
C GLY A 257 12.30 -0.79 -6.49
N THR A 258 13.10 -1.51 -7.25
CA THR A 258 14.38 -1.01 -7.77
C THR A 258 14.12 -0.05 -8.93
N LEU A 259 14.98 0.96 -9.07
CA LEU A 259 15.02 1.76 -10.30
C LEU A 259 15.31 0.86 -11.51
N HIS A 260 14.94 1.32 -12.69
CA HIS A 260 15.35 0.68 -13.94
C HIS A 260 16.88 0.68 -14.05
N GLU A 261 17.46 -0.33 -14.70
CA GLU A 261 18.92 -0.49 -14.86
C GLU A 261 19.61 0.75 -15.44
N THR A 262 18.90 1.51 -16.26
CA THR A 262 19.38 2.77 -16.84
C THR A 262 19.35 3.95 -15.85
N GLY A 263 18.81 3.79 -14.65
CA GLY A 263 18.57 4.87 -13.70
C GLY A 263 17.44 5.86 -14.10
N ARG A 264 16.82 5.65 -15.28
CA ARG A 264 15.75 6.49 -15.81
C ARG A 264 14.39 6.08 -15.25
N PRO A 265 13.38 6.98 -15.23
CA PRO A 265 12.00 6.63 -14.93
C PRO A 265 11.49 5.53 -15.87
N LEU A 266 10.84 4.51 -15.31
CA LEU A 266 10.35 3.36 -16.09
C LEU A 266 9.33 3.80 -17.17
N ARG A 267 8.57 4.87 -16.92
CA ARG A 267 7.66 5.46 -17.90
C ARG A 267 8.41 5.87 -19.19
N GLU A 268 9.53 6.55 -19.06
CA GLU A 268 10.32 6.99 -20.23
C GLU A 268 10.84 5.80 -21.03
N VAL A 269 11.36 4.79 -20.33
CA VAL A 269 11.84 3.56 -20.96
C VAL A 269 10.72 2.85 -21.72
N MET A 270 9.53 2.76 -21.13
CA MET A 270 8.39 2.13 -21.78
C MET A 270 7.88 2.92 -23.00
N LEU A 271 7.86 4.23 -22.93
CA LEU A 271 7.46 5.08 -24.05
C LEU A 271 8.43 4.96 -25.25
N GLU A 272 9.72 4.84 -24.99
CA GLU A 272 10.72 4.54 -26.03
C GLU A 272 10.55 3.14 -26.64
N GLU A 273 10.41 2.10 -25.81
CA GLU A 273 10.22 0.71 -26.24
C GLU A 273 8.97 0.56 -27.12
N LEU A 274 7.94 1.31 -26.81
CA LEU A 274 6.64 1.23 -27.48
C LEU A 274 6.40 2.32 -28.54
N ALA A 275 7.43 3.09 -28.88
CA ALA A 275 7.32 4.12 -29.89
C ALA A 275 6.80 3.56 -31.24
N GLY A 276 5.78 4.22 -31.78
CA GLY A 276 5.10 3.77 -33.00
C GLY A 276 4.20 2.52 -32.87
N LYS A 277 4.12 1.91 -31.67
CA LYS A 277 3.28 0.73 -31.40
C LYS A 277 2.01 1.06 -30.64
N ILE A 278 1.94 2.22 -30.00
CA ILE A 278 0.80 2.71 -29.19
C ILE A 278 0.36 4.10 -29.63
N ASP A 279 -0.91 4.37 -29.48
CA ASP A 279 -1.52 5.69 -29.69
C ASP A 279 -1.48 6.48 -28.36
N LEU A 280 -0.56 7.44 -28.28
CA LEU A 280 -0.34 8.28 -27.10
C LEU A 280 -1.48 9.28 -26.84
N GLU A 281 -2.30 9.64 -27.85
CA GLU A 281 -3.43 10.54 -27.65
C GLU A 281 -4.51 9.92 -26.75
N ARG A 282 -4.48 8.60 -26.63
CA ARG A 282 -5.40 7.81 -25.78
C ARG A 282 -4.87 7.49 -24.40
N ILE A 283 -3.61 7.81 -24.13
CA ILE A 283 -2.92 7.49 -22.86
C ILE A 283 -2.69 8.77 -22.08
N HIS A 284 -3.32 8.87 -20.92
CA HIS A 284 -3.23 10.06 -20.09
C HIS A 284 -2.49 9.74 -18.77
N PHE A 285 -1.28 10.26 -18.64
CA PHE A 285 -0.51 10.22 -17.40
C PHE A 285 -0.94 11.37 -16.49
N LEU A 286 -1.63 11.03 -15.40
CA LEU A 286 -2.23 12.01 -14.50
C LEU A 286 -1.33 12.40 -13.32
N GLY A 287 -0.19 11.70 -13.14
CA GLY A 287 0.66 11.92 -11.97
C GLY A 287 -0.08 11.65 -10.66
N ARG A 288 0.32 12.33 -9.59
CA ARG A 288 -0.45 12.30 -8.32
C ARG A 288 -1.68 13.21 -8.43
N ILE A 289 -2.79 12.72 -7.91
CA ILE A 289 -4.07 13.42 -7.90
C ILE A 289 -4.70 13.37 -6.49
N PRO A 290 -5.59 14.33 -6.15
CA PRO A 290 -6.36 14.29 -4.91
C PRO A 290 -7.25 13.06 -4.81
N TYR A 291 -7.54 12.63 -3.58
CA TYR A 291 -8.28 11.39 -3.31
C TYR A 291 -9.68 11.33 -3.98
N LEU A 292 -10.43 12.42 -3.96
CA LEU A 292 -11.75 12.44 -4.63
C LEU A 292 -11.65 12.28 -6.15
N GLN A 293 -10.58 12.82 -6.75
CA GLN A 293 -10.32 12.61 -8.18
C GLN A 293 -9.93 11.16 -8.48
N PHE A 294 -9.15 10.55 -7.60
CA PHE A 294 -8.82 9.13 -7.67
C PHE A 294 -10.08 8.26 -7.62
N LEU A 295 -11.01 8.51 -6.69
CA LEU A 295 -12.29 7.80 -6.64
C LEU A 295 -13.13 8.00 -7.91
N ALA A 296 -13.19 9.23 -8.44
CA ALA A 296 -13.91 9.53 -9.68
C ALA A 296 -13.35 8.72 -10.86
N ILE A 297 -12.03 8.53 -10.94
CA ILE A 297 -11.39 7.70 -11.97
C ILE A 297 -11.78 6.24 -11.82
N LEU A 298 -11.79 5.70 -10.60
CA LEU A 298 -12.24 4.33 -10.33
C LEU A 298 -13.73 4.16 -10.70
N GLN A 299 -14.58 5.10 -10.30
CA GLN A 299 -16.01 5.07 -10.61
C GLN A 299 -16.31 5.10 -12.12
N ALA A 300 -15.46 5.72 -12.93
CA ALA A 300 -15.58 5.74 -14.38
C ALA A 300 -14.89 4.55 -15.07
N SER A 301 -14.12 3.76 -14.35
CA SER A 301 -13.35 2.64 -14.90
C SER A 301 -14.26 1.54 -15.44
N TRP A 302 -14.00 1.11 -16.67
CA TRP A 302 -14.60 -0.11 -17.22
C TRP A 302 -13.79 -1.34 -16.81
N VAL A 303 -12.45 -1.21 -16.86
CA VAL A 303 -11.52 -2.26 -16.43
C VAL A 303 -10.41 -1.60 -15.65
N HIS A 304 -10.22 -2.02 -14.40
CA HIS A 304 -9.12 -1.57 -13.55
C HIS A 304 -8.01 -2.61 -13.55
N ILE A 305 -6.78 -2.17 -13.81
CA ILE A 305 -5.60 -3.04 -13.80
C ILE A 305 -4.91 -2.89 -12.45
N TYR A 306 -4.86 -3.98 -11.69
CA TYR A 306 -4.16 -4.06 -10.42
C TYR A 306 -3.11 -5.17 -10.44
N LEU A 307 -1.90 -4.81 -10.78
CA LEU A 307 -0.76 -5.74 -10.80
C LEU A 307 0.17 -5.45 -9.61
N SER A 308 0.66 -6.49 -9.00
CA SER A 308 1.65 -6.42 -7.93
C SER A 308 2.46 -7.71 -7.86
N TYR A 309 3.74 -7.62 -7.54
CA TYR A 309 4.49 -8.78 -7.05
C TYR A 309 3.91 -9.26 -5.72
N PRO A 310 4.33 -10.44 -5.21
CA PRO A 310 3.97 -10.93 -3.87
C PRO A 310 4.50 -9.98 -2.78
N PHE A 311 3.77 -8.89 -2.56
CA PHE A 311 4.12 -7.80 -1.65
C PHE A 311 2.89 -7.46 -0.79
N VAL A 312 2.76 -6.26 -0.29
CA VAL A 312 1.57 -5.83 0.46
C VAL A 312 0.39 -5.52 -0.46
N LEU A 313 -0.82 -5.86 -0.02
CA LEU A 313 -2.06 -5.49 -0.69
C LEU A 313 -2.28 -3.97 -0.54
N GLY A 314 -2.36 -3.28 -1.67
CA GLY A 314 -2.63 -1.83 -1.64
C GLY A 314 -4.12 -1.54 -1.44
N TRP A 315 -4.43 -0.52 -0.66
CA TRP A 315 -5.82 -0.05 -0.47
C TRP A 315 -6.54 0.26 -1.78
N SER A 316 -5.80 0.71 -2.81
CA SER A 316 -6.37 1.00 -4.13
C SER A 316 -7.04 -0.21 -4.78
N CYS A 317 -6.61 -1.45 -4.47
CA CYS A 317 -7.32 -2.66 -4.90
C CYS A 317 -8.70 -2.74 -4.26
N LEU A 318 -8.76 -2.59 -2.96
CA LEU A 318 -10.02 -2.65 -2.19
C LEU A 318 -10.94 -1.48 -2.53
N GLU A 319 -10.40 -0.29 -2.74
CA GLU A 319 -11.16 0.88 -3.19
C GLU A 319 -11.71 0.69 -4.60
N ALA A 320 -10.96 0.05 -5.50
CA ALA A 320 -11.45 -0.33 -6.83
C ALA A 320 -12.57 -1.39 -6.75
N MET A 321 -12.39 -2.43 -5.92
CA MET A 321 -13.45 -3.39 -5.63
C MET A 321 -14.69 -2.68 -5.07
N SER A 322 -14.49 -1.75 -4.16
CA SER A 322 -15.55 -0.99 -3.51
C SER A 322 -16.30 -0.06 -4.47
N CYS A 323 -15.62 0.52 -5.45
CA CYS A 323 -16.25 1.28 -6.52
C CYS A 323 -16.96 0.39 -7.57
N GLY A 324 -16.90 -0.93 -7.43
CA GLY A 324 -17.51 -1.88 -8.36
C GLY A 324 -16.77 -2.00 -9.68
N CYS A 325 -15.45 -1.76 -9.69
CA CYS A 325 -14.64 -1.95 -10.89
C CYS A 325 -14.53 -3.44 -11.25
N CYS A 326 -14.56 -3.75 -12.56
CA CYS A 326 -14.07 -5.01 -13.05
C CYS A 326 -12.53 -5.01 -12.98
N ILE A 327 -11.94 -5.92 -12.21
CA ILE A 327 -10.49 -5.93 -11.96
C ILE A 327 -9.82 -7.02 -12.79
N VAL A 328 -8.73 -6.65 -13.46
CA VAL A 328 -7.72 -7.59 -13.96
C VAL A 328 -6.51 -7.46 -13.06
N GLY A 329 -6.31 -8.47 -12.22
CA GLY A 329 -5.31 -8.50 -11.17
C GLY A 329 -4.18 -9.50 -11.40
N SER A 330 -3.11 -9.40 -10.64
CA SER A 330 -2.03 -10.40 -10.69
C SER A 330 -2.43 -11.68 -9.95
N LYS A 331 -2.14 -12.82 -10.59
CA LYS A 331 -2.34 -14.16 -10.01
C LYS A 331 -1.20 -14.46 -9.02
N ASN A 332 -1.30 -13.90 -7.84
CA ASN A 332 -0.41 -14.18 -6.70
C ASN A 332 -1.00 -13.61 -5.41
N MET A 333 -0.45 -14.05 -4.29
CA MET A 333 -0.75 -13.47 -2.98
C MET A 333 -0.10 -12.08 -2.84
N PRO A 334 -0.73 -11.13 -2.16
CA PRO A 334 -2.00 -11.24 -1.42
C PRO A 334 -3.26 -10.94 -2.25
N VAL A 335 -3.15 -10.74 -3.56
CA VAL A 335 -4.32 -10.41 -4.41
C VAL A 335 -5.37 -11.52 -4.37
N GLU A 336 -4.91 -12.78 -4.36
CA GLU A 336 -5.78 -13.98 -4.29
C GLU A 336 -6.52 -14.13 -2.95
N GLU A 337 -6.17 -13.37 -1.92
CA GLU A 337 -6.95 -13.35 -0.66
C GLU A 337 -8.28 -12.56 -0.81
N VAL A 338 -8.35 -11.64 -1.74
CA VAL A 338 -9.52 -10.76 -1.91
C VAL A 338 -10.20 -10.89 -3.26
N ILE A 339 -9.52 -11.46 -4.27
CA ILE A 339 -10.05 -11.66 -5.63
C ILE A 339 -9.90 -13.13 -6.02
N HIS A 340 -11.01 -13.86 -6.14
CA HIS A 340 -11.04 -15.18 -6.70
C HIS A 340 -11.24 -15.10 -8.21
N ASN A 341 -10.35 -15.77 -8.96
CA ASN A 341 -10.36 -15.71 -10.42
C ASN A 341 -11.70 -16.10 -11.02
N GLY A 342 -12.31 -15.21 -11.80
CA GLY A 342 -13.60 -15.42 -12.44
C GLY A 342 -14.81 -15.13 -11.54
N ILE A 343 -14.61 -14.68 -10.29
CA ILE A 343 -15.68 -14.33 -9.34
C ILE A 343 -15.69 -12.82 -9.06
N GLU A 344 -14.63 -12.27 -8.49
CA GLU A 344 -14.48 -10.84 -8.20
C GLU A 344 -13.62 -10.11 -9.24
N GLY A 345 -12.94 -10.84 -10.12
CA GLY A 345 -12.06 -10.31 -11.15
C GLY A 345 -11.43 -11.41 -11.98
N LEU A 346 -10.57 -11.03 -12.91
CA LEU A 346 -9.71 -11.98 -13.63
C LEU A 346 -8.27 -11.85 -13.13
N LEU A 347 -7.66 -12.99 -12.83
CA LEU A 347 -6.27 -13.05 -12.38
C LEU A 347 -5.37 -13.58 -13.48
N VAL A 348 -4.27 -12.88 -13.73
CA VAL A 348 -3.29 -13.18 -14.78
C VAL A 348 -1.87 -13.15 -14.22
N PRO A 349 -0.92 -13.90 -14.83
CA PRO A 349 0.49 -13.76 -14.47
C PRO A 349 0.96 -12.32 -14.70
N ILE A 350 1.55 -11.70 -13.68
CA ILE A 350 2.05 -10.31 -13.78
C ILE A 350 3.17 -10.18 -14.82
N THR A 351 3.86 -11.27 -15.15
CA THR A 351 4.96 -11.31 -16.11
C THR A 351 4.49 -11.53 -17.55
N SER A 352 3.18 -11.61 -17.81
CA SER A 352 2.61 -11.89 -19.14
C SER A 352 1.78 -10.73 -19.68
N PRO A 353 2.37 -9.83 -20.49
CA PRO A 353 1.61 -8.76 -21.16
C PRO A 353 0.44 -9.27 -22.02
N ASP A 354 0.64 -10.44 -22.65
CA ASP A 354 -0.38 -11.05 -23.51
C ASP A 354 -1.59 -11.54 -22.72
N ASP A 355 -1.38 -12.09 -21.52
CA ASP A 355 -2.49 -12.50 -20.64
C ASP A 355 -3.25 -11.28 -20.13
N VAL A 356 -2.54 -10.21 -19.75
CA VAL A 356 -3.17 -8.93 -19.40
C VAL A 356 -4.01 -8.42 -20.56
N ALA A 357 -3.44 -8.39 -21.77
CA ALA A 357 -4.16 -7.92 -22.96
C ALA A 357 -5.42 -8.75 -23.23
N ARG A 358 -5.32 -10.09 -23.22
CA ARG A 358 -6.46 -11.00 -23.44
C ARG A 358 -7.57 -10.79 -22.41
N ALA A 359 -7.21 -10.69 -21.14
CA ALA A 359 -8.18 -10.46 -20.06
C ALA A 359 -8.89 -9.11 -20.23
N VAL A 360 -8.13 -8.05 -20.50
CA VAL A 360 -8.70 -6.71 -20.73
C VAL A 360 -9.62 -6.68 -21.95
N ILE A 361 -9.19 -7.23 -23.09
CA ILE A 361 -9.99 -7.30 -24.33
C ILE A 361 -11.30 -8.05 -24.09
N LYS A 362 -11.24 -9.18 -23.39
CA LYS A 362 -12.44 -9.94 -23.00
C LYS A 362 -13.39 -9.09 -22.16
N MET A 363 -12.90 -8.36 -21.16
CA MET A 363 -13.73 -7.54 -20.28
C MET A 363 -14.28 -6.30 -20.97
N LEU A 364 -13.55 -5.71 -21.91
CA LEU A 364 -14.09 -4.59 -22.71
C LEU A 364 -15.24 -5.04 -23.63
N GLY A 365 -15.18 -6.28 -24.13
CA GLY A 365 -16.17 -6.84 -25.05
C GLY A 365 -17.43 -7.41 -24.40
N ASP A 366 -17.40 -7.74 -23.12
CA ASP A 366 -18.52 -8.37 -22.43
C ASP A 366 -18.98 -7.54 -21.21
N ALA A 367 -19.96 -6.69 -21.44
CA ALA A 367 -20.52 -5.82 -20.40
C ALA A 367 -21.17 -6.64 -19.26
N ARG A 368 -21.83 -7.77 -19.58
CA ARG A 368 -22.52 -8.61 -18.60
C ARG A 368 -21.52 -9.21 -17.59
N ILE A 369 -20.46 -9.84 -18.09
CA ILE A 369 -19.41 -10.41 -17.23
C ILE A 369 -18.71 -9.29 -16.45
N ARG A 370 -18.36 -8.18 -17.10
CA ARG A 370 -17.71 -7.03 -16.45
C ARG A 370 -18.53 -6.52 -15.26
N ASP A 371 -19.85 -6.34 -15.46
CA ASP A 371 -20.72 -5.83 -14.40
C ASP A 371 -20.97 -6.88 -13.30
N GLU A 372 -20.98 -8.16 -13.63
CA GLU A 372 -21.09 -9.26 -12.66
C GLU A 372 -19.86 -9.31 -11.75
N LEU A 373 -18.65 -9.32 -12.33
CA LEU A 373 -17.40 -9.33 -11.56
C LEU A 373 -17.30 -8.08 -10.66
N GLY A 374 -17.66 -6.90 -11.18
CA GLY A 374 -17.65 -5.68 -10.39
C GLY A 374 -18.64 -5.70 -9.21
N ARG A 375 -19.86 -6.23 -9.42
CA ARG A 375 -20.82 -6.42 -8.32
C ARG A 375 -20.31 -7.41 -7.26
N ASN A 376 -19.71 -8.52 -7.68
CA ASN A 376 -19.15 -9.52 -6.77
C ASN A 376 -17.98 -8.93 -5.98
N ALA A 377 -17.06 -8.20 -6.65
CA ALA A 377 -15.97 -7.49 -6.00
C ALA A 377 -16.50 -6.52 -4.92
N ARG A 378 -17.51 -5.71 -5.27
CA ARG A 378 -18.17 -4.81 -4.30
C ARG A 378 -18.75 -5.57 -3.12
N LYS A 379 -19.48 -6.66 -3.36
CA LYS A 379 -20.08 -7.47 -2.30
C LYS A 379 -19.03 -8.05 -1.36
N ASN A 380 -17.94 -8.57 -1.89
CA ASN A 380 -16.87 -9.16 -1.10
C ASN A 380 -16.18 -8.14 -0.21
N VAL A 381 -15.82 -6.98 -0.75
CA VAL A 381 -15.04 -5.97 -0.02
C VAL A 381 -15.83 -5.26 1.09
N LEU A 382 -17.16 -5.34 1.12
CA LEU A 382 -17.97 -4.78 2.21
C LEU A 382 -17.61 -5.36 3.58
N ASN A 383 -17.08 -6.59 3.63
CA ASN A 383 -16.60 -7.21 4.86
C ASN A 383 -15.32 -6.54 5.40
N LEU A 384 -14.65 -5.73 4.57
CA LEU A 384 -13.46 -4.94 4.92
C LEU A 384 -13.78 -3.45 5.13
N ASP A 385 -15.05 -3.12 5.37
CA ASP A 385 -15.44 -1.75 5.70
C ASP A 385 -14.83 -1.32 7.04
N GLN A 386 -14.38 -0.07 7.09
CA GLN A 386 -13.78 0.51 8.29
C GLN A 386 -14.72 0.45 9.51
N SER A 387 -16.04 0.51 9.33
CA SER A 387 -17.01 0.40 10.43
C SER A 387 -17.08 -0.99 11.07
N ILE A 388 -16.54 -2.01 10.39
CA ILE A 388 -16.40 -3.38 10.92
C ILE A 388 -15.02 -3.58 11.55
N LEU A 389 -13.97 -3.06 10.92
CA LEU A 389 -12.60 -3.39 11.27
C LEU A 389 -12.00 -2.46 12.33
N LEU A 390 -12.35 -1.17 12.33
CA LEU A 390 -11.87 -0.24 13.36
C LEU A 390 -12.32 -0.61 14.78
N PRO A 391 -13.59 -1.04 15.02
CA PRO A 391 -13.99 -1.55 16.33
C PRO A 391 -13.15 -2.76 16.78
N LYS A 392 -12.85 -3.71 15.90
CA LYS A 392 -11.98 -4.87 16.21
C LYS A 392 -10.57 -4.44 16.58
N THR A 393 -10.02 -3.45 15.86
CA THR A 393 -8.70 -2.89 16.16
C THR A 393 -8.71 -2.17 17.52
N LEU A 394 -9.76 -1.41 17.82
CA LEU A 394 -9.90 -0.75 19.13
C LEU A 394 -10.02 -1.77 20.26
N GLU A 395 -10.81 -2.83 20.08
CA GLU A 395 -10.94 -3.92 21.06
C GLU A 395 -9.57 -4.58 21.34
N LEU A 396 -8.78 -4.84 20.31
CA LEU A 396 -7.41 -5.33 20.46
C LEU A 396 -6.56 -4.35 21.28
N ILE A 397 -6.58 -3.05 20.93
CA ILE A 397 -5.81 -2.02 21.64
C ILE A 397 -6.20 -1.94 23.11
N GLN A 398 -7.48 -2.05 23.44
CA GLN A 398 -8.00 -2.02 24.80
C GLN A 398 -7.57 -3.24 25.63
N ASN A 399 -7.56 -4.42 25.01
CA ASN A 399 -7.28 -5.70 25.66
C ASN A 399 -5.81 -6.13 25.62
N SER A 400 -4.91 -5.35 25.01
CA SER A 400 -3.47 -5.62 24.99
C SER A 400 -2.81 -5.16 26.31
N PHE A 401 -2.24 -6.10 27.07
CA PHE A 401 -1.60 -5.87 28.36
C PHE A 401 -0.19 -6.47 28.42
#